data_e09cef1a325becd7def4b5f13ee0c069
#
_entry.id   e09cef1a325becd7def4b5f13ee0c069
#
_cell.length_a   1.000
_cell.length_b   1.000
_cell.length_c   1.000
_cell.angle_alpha   90.00
_cell.angle_beta   90.00
_cell.angle_gamma   90.00
#
_symmetry.space_group_name_H-M   'P 1'
#
loop_
_entity.id
_entity.type
_entity.pdbx_description
1 polymer ?
#
loop_
_entity_poly.entity_id
_entity_poly.type
_entity_poly.pdbx_seq_one_letter_code
_entity_poly.pdbx_strand_id
1 'polypeptide(L)'
;MQLVDALRSGAIHLPWPVSVKEGIFDGHNMHQSSVCQKKCGNTPACTTTFAGMGEGLCTFGMSYFQVKVKECLVTIFGVRSLNNPNTSKPHLKDALKGRLVNTQQVQDWANKTASLLTAIDGEFLRRQSELLDPLHDSIRLGRQIESIANRLVTTDTSRSLEEQVDQAPPDLKSLVKAAGLLTDSFDLLTIYFNPAAASFGRKSYISLHGLLRKLVSILSNPDYSEENGQPVRIFLNGECRRNVSVYESFKLVPFALISNAVKYTTDGKVHVSLVDRAGVIEVSVTSIGPLIEPEELELIFTRRFRGKWAKKMATGSGVGLHLAKIVADANGFAIHVTSSRHKSSTNENPLATNKFSFEITS
;
A
#
# COMPACT_ATOMS: atom_id res chain seq x y z
N MET A 1 -10.44 9.07 -4.29
CA MET A 1 -10.49 8.51 -5.68
C MET A 1 -9.69 9.42 -6.59
N GLN A 2 -8.74 8.88 -7.36
CA GLN A 2 -7.99 9.71 -8.32
C GLN A 2 -8.86 10.02 -9.55
N LEU A 3 -8.63 11.18 -10.18
CA LEU A 3 -9.38 11.59 -11.38
C LEU A 3 -9.33 10.52 -12.48
N VAL A 4 -8.17 9.92 -12.70
CA VAL A 4 -7.95 8.90 -13.74
C VAL A 4 -8.80 7.66 -13.52
N ASP A 5 -8.89 7.19 -12.27
CA ASP A 5 -9.74 6.04 -11.93
C ASP A 5 -11.23 6.34 -12.15
N ALA A 6 -11.64 7.56 -11.83
CA ALA A 6 -13.00 8.03 -12.04
C ALA A 6 -13.35 8.17 -13.53
N LEU A 7 -12.38 8.57 -14.37
CA LEU A 7 -12.52 8.62 -15.82
C LEU A 7 -12.59 7.21 -16.42
N ARG A 8 -11.72 6.29 -16.00
CA ARG A 8 -11.70 4.90 -16.49
C ARG A 8 -12.96 4.12 -16.14
N SER A 9 -13.50 4.34 -14.94
CA SER A 9 -14.73 3.68 -14.48
C SER A 9 -16.01 4.27 -15.07
N GLY A 10 -15.94 5.40 -15.79
CA GLY A 10 -17.10 6.12 -16.27
C GLY A 10 -17.91 6.82 -15.18
N ALA A 11 -17.36 6.96 -13.97
CA ALA A 11 -18.02 7.64 -12.85
C ALA A 11 -18.17 9.15 -13.05
N ILE A 12 -17.37 9.72 -13.95
CA ILE A 12 -17.44 11.14 -14.32
C ILE A 12 -17.92 11.27 -15.77
N HIS A 13 -18.96 12.07 -15.98
CA HIS A 13 -19.39 12.43 -17.32
C HIS A 13 -18.34 13.33 -17.98
N LEU A 14 -17.84 12.89 -19.13
CA LEU A 14 -16.80 13.55 -19.90
C LEU A 14 -17.40 14.10 -21.19
N PRO A 15 -17.72 15.39 -21.29
CA PRO A 15 -18.36 15.93 -22.49
C PRO A 15 -17.47 15.91 -23.73
N TRP A 16 -16.17 16.13 -23.56
CA TRP A 16 -15.18 16.33 -24.61
C TRP A 16 -14.01 15.36 -24.46
N PRO A 17 -13.21 15.13 -25.53
CA PRO A 17 -11.98 14.36 -25.39
C PRO A 17 -10.97 15.11 -24.51
N VAL A 18 -10.37 14.39 -23.57
CA VAL A 18 -9.37 14.92 -22.66
C VAL A 18 -8.09 14.10 -22.69
N SER A 19 -6.99 14.76 -22.42
CA SER A 19 -5.69 14.15 -22.15
C SER A 19 -5.27 14.51 -20.74
N VAL A 20 -4.82 13.52 -20.00
CA VAL A 20 -4.15 13.62 -18.70
C VAL A 20 -2.80 12.94 -18.81
N LYS A 21 -1.95 13.08 -17.78
CA LYS A 21 -0.60 12.48 -17.79
C LYS A 21 -0.62 10.97 -18.09
N GLU A 22 -1.64 10.26 -17.62
CA GLU A 22 -1.79 8.80 -17.70
C GLU A 22 -2.53 8.31 -18.95
N GLY A 23 -2.96 9.19 -19.85
CA GLY A 23 -3.60 8.78 -21.10
C GLY A 23 -4.63 9.74 -21.67
N ILE A 24 -5.29 9.28 -22.73
CA ILE A 24 -6.37 9.97 -23.43
C ILE A 24 -7.69 9.28 -23.12
N PHE A 25 -8.73 10.08 -22.91
CA PHE A 25 -10.10 9.64 -22.71
C PHE A 25 -11.00 10.33 -23.73
N ASP A 26 -11.82 9.57 -24.42
CA ASP A 26 -12.76 10.12 -25.37
C ASP A 26 -13.97 10.72 -24.67
N GLY A 27 -14.61 11.71 -25.28
CA GLY A 27 -15.77 12.36 -24.69
C GLY A 27 -17.07 11.64 -25.02
N HIS A 28 -18.05 11.68 -24.09
CA HIS A 28 -19.38 11.10 -24.31
C HIS A 28 -20.23 11.90 -25.32
N ASN A 29 -20.08 13.21 -25.34
CA ASN A 29 -20.86 14.09 -26.26
C ASN A 29 -20.05 14.44 -27.51
N MET A 30 -18.75 14.42 -27.42
CA MET A 30 -17.84 14.81 -28.50
C MET A 30 -16.61 13.90 -28.49
N HIS A 31 -16.52 13.05 -29.53
CA HIS A 31 -15.37 12.15 -29.70
C HIS A 31 -14.14 12.89 -30.22
N GLN A 32 -12.99 12.24 -30.17
CA GLN A 32 -11.75 12.76 -30.73
C GLN A 32 -11.92 13.12 -32.22
N SER A 33 -11.46 14.29 -32.63
CA SER A 33 -11.61 14.71 -34.04
C SER A 33 -10.74 13.87 -34.97
N SER A 34 -11.21 13.66 -36.21
CA SER A 34 -10.44 12.96 -37.24
C SER A 34 -9.08 13.61 -37.55
N VAL A 35 -8.99 14.92 -37.36
CA VAL A 35 -7.72 15.66 -37.51
C VAL A 35 -6.75 15.28 -36.39
N CYS A 36 -7.21 15.26 -35.13
CA CYS A 36 -6.39 14.84 -34.00
C CYS A 36 -5.95 13.37 -34.12
N GLN A 37 -6.85 12.48 -34.50
CA GLN A 37 -6.53 11.07 -34.72
C GLN A 37 -5.44 10.86 -35.79
N LYS A 38 -5.59 11.53 -36.95
CA LYS A 38 -4.65 11.41 -38.07
C LYS A 38 -3.30 12.09 -37.82
N LYS A 39 -3.26 13.24 -37.13
CA LYS A 39 -2.06 14.06 -36.95
C LYS A 39 -1.29 13.81 -35.65
N CYS A 40 -2.01 13.45 -34.59
CA CYS A 40 -1.42 13.30 -33.26
C CYS A 40 -1.48 11.86 -32.72
N GLY A 41 -2.41 11.02 -33.25
CA GLY A 41 -2.59 9.66 -32.75
C GLY A 41 -2.90 9.65 -31.24
N ASN A 42 -2.14 8.90 -30.47
CA ASN A 42 -2.31 8.77 -29.02
C ASN A 42 -1.53 9.81 -28.19
N THR A 43 -0.84 10.78 -28.86
CA THR A 43 -0.09 11.83 -28.15
C THR A 43 -0.46 13.19 -28.73
N PRO A 44 -1.49 13.86 -28.18
CA PRO A 44 -1.92 15.16 -28.66
C PRO A 44 -0.79 16.19 -28.55
N ALA A 45 -0.40 16.82 -29.68
CA ALA A 45 0.67 17.82 -29.69
C ALA A 45 0.36 19.04 -28.80
N CYS A 46 -0.90 19.32 -28.51
CA CYS A 46 -1.33 20.38 -27.60
C CYS A 46 -1.01 20.09 -26.12
N THR A 47 -0.62 18.85 -25.75
CA THR A 47 -0.21 18.52 -24.37
C THR A 47 1.25 18.85 -24.09
N THR A 48 2.07 18.94 -25.15
CA THR A 48 3.54 19.16 -25.01
C THR A 48 3.94 20.62 -25.25
N THR A 49 3.06 21.43 -25.85
CA THR A 49 3.46 22.74 -26.39
C THR A 49 3.23 23.91 -25.41
N PHE A 50 2.45 23.71 -24.31
CA PHE A 50 2.09 24.82 -23.42
C PHE A 50 2.15 24.46 -21.94
N ALA A 51 2.93 25.24 -21.21
CA ALA A 51 3.07 25.19 -19.75
C ALA A 51 2.15 26.21 -19.06
N GLY A 52 0.88 26.36 -19.48
CA GLY A 52 -0.01 27.37 -18.88
C GLY A 52 -1.46 26.97 -18.85
N MET A 53 -2.15 27.33 -17.76
CA MET A 53 -3.61 27.20 -17.67
C MET A 53 -4.31 28.15 -18.65
N GLY A 54 -5.39 27.70 -19.28
CA GLY A 54 -6.18 28.53 -20.16
C GLY A 54 -6.46 27.93 -21.52
N GLU A 55 -6.82 28.79 -22.47
CA GLU A 55 -7.16 28.46 -23.83
C GLU A 55 -5.97 28.65 -24.77
N GLY A 56 -5.81 27.76 -25.74
CA GLY A 56 -4.78 27.86 -26.74
C GLY A 56 -5.17 27.25 -28.10
N LEU A 57 -4.29 27.45 -29.09
CA LEU A 57 -4.45 26.93 -30.43
C LEU A 57 -3.31 25.97 -30.73
N CYS A 58 -3.63 24.74 -31.17
CA CYS A 58 -2.60 23.78 -31.55
C CYS A 58 -2.05 24.08 -32.94
N THR A 59 -0.90 23.51 -33.29
CA THR A 59 -0.21 23.70 -34.58
C THR A 59 -1.07 23.32 -35.79
N PHE A 60 -2.09 22.48 -35.59
CA PHE A 60 -3.02 22.05 -36.64
C PHE A 60 -4.28 22.91 -36.72
N GLY A 61 -4.40 23.95 -35.89
CA GLY A 61 -5.49 24.92 -35.91
C GLY A 61 -6.73 24.53 -35.13
N MET A 62 -6.65 23.54 -34.25
CA MET A 62 -7.70 23.17 -33.30
C MET A 62 -7.48 23.89 -31.98
N SER A 63 -8.56 24.33 -31.31
CA SER A 63 -8.45 24.89 -29.97
C SER A 63 -8.29 23.76 -28.94
N TYR A 64 -7.66 24.10 -27.84
CA TYR A 64 -7.58 23.29 -26.65
C TYR A 64 -7.75 24.15 -25.40
N PHE A 65 -8.13 23.52 -24.28
CA PHE A 65 -8.23 24.16 -22.98
C PHE A 65 -7.45 23.36 -21.97
N GLN A 66 -6.65 24.03 -21.14
CA GLN A 66 -5.96 23.42 -20.01
C GLN A 66 -6.56 23.91 -18.70
N VAL A 67 -7.05 22.98 -17.89
CA VAL A 67 -7.65 23.25 -16.59
C VAL A 67 -7.09 22.30 -15.54
N LYS A 68 -7.07 22.75 -14.30
CA LYS A 68 -6.67 21.93 -13.16
C LYS A 68 -7.91 21.36 -12.48
N VAL A 69 -7.95 20.04 -12.33
CA VAL A 69 -8.95 19.33 -11.54
C VAL A 69 -8.24 18.69 -10.35
N LYS A 70 -8.40 19.26 -9.16
CA LYS A 70 -7.52 19.02 -8.01
C LYS A 70 -6.05 19.23 -8.40
N GLU A 71 -5.19 18.21 -8.21
CA GLU A 71 -3.78 18.29 -8.57
C GLU A 71 -3.47 17.84 -10.01
N CYS A 72 -4.49 17.36 -10.75
CA CYS A 72 -4.31 16.86 -12.11
C CYS A 72 -4.51 17.97 -13.14
N LEU A 73 -3.55 18.14 -14.05
CA LEU A 73 -3.69 18.96 -15.25
C LEU A 73 -4.48 18.17 -16.30
N VAL A 74 -5.56 18.75 -16.77
CA VAL A 74 -6.45 18.17 -17.80
C VAL A 74 -6.41 19.04 -19.04
N THR A 75 -6.11 18.46 -20.18
CA THR A 75 -6.14 19.14 -21.47
C THR A 75 -7.34 18.65 -22.28
N ILE A 76 -8.33 19.50 -22.50
CA ILE A 76 -9.45 19.29 -23.41
C ILE A 76 -8.95 19.69 -24.80
N PHE A 77 -9.10 18.83 -25.78
CA PHE A 77 -8.49 19.04 -27.10
C PHE A 77 -9.41 18.71 -28.27
N GLY A 78 -9.03 19.13 -29.48
CA GLY A 78 -9.79 18.85 -30.69
C GLY A 78 -11.13 19.56 -30.75
N VAL A 79 -11.23 20.72 -30.15
CA VAL A 79 -12.45 21.55 -30.05
C VAL A 79 -12.28 22.87 -30.80
N ARG A 80 -13.34 23.67 -30.88
CA ARG A 80 -13.33 25.05 -31.38
C ARG A 80 -13.73 25.96 -30.24
N SER A 81 -12.93 26.99 -29.97
CA SER A 81 -13.28 27.98 -28.96
C SER A 81 -14.27 29.02 -29.51
N LEU A 82 -15.20 29.44 -28.66
CA LEU A 82 -16.07 30.60 -28.91
C LEU A 82 -15.28 31.92 -28.95
N ASN A 83 -14.23 32.00 -28.14
CA ASN A 83 -13.46 33.26 -28.01
C ASN A 83 -12.41 33.41 -29.11
N ASN A 84 -12.13 32.37 -29.88
CA ASN A 84 -11.18 32.42 -30.99
C ASN A 84 -11.79 31.88 -32.30
N PRO A 85 -12.76 32.58 -32.91
CA PRO A 85 -13.47 32.13 -34.08
C PRO A 85 -12.57 32.04 -35.34
N ASN A 86 -11.43 32.73 -35.39
CA ASN A 86 -10.53 32.84 -36.55
C ASN A 86 -9.64 31.60 -36.78
N THR A 87 -9.90 30.50 -36.13
CA THR A 87 -9.18 29.26 -36.33
C THR A 87 -9.57 28.45 -37.55
N SER A 88 -10.47 28.97 -38.38
CA SER A 88 -10.98 28.26 -39.55
C SER A 88 -10.04 28.37 -40.74
N LYS A 89 -8.99 27.54 -40.75
CA LYS A 89 -8.41 27.12 -42.04
C LYS A 89 -9.52 26.42 -42.82
N PRO A 90 -9.74 26.72 -44.13
CA PRO A 90 -10.88 26.17 -44.90
C PRO A 90 -11.02 24.64 -44.79
N HIS A 91 -9.90 23.92 -44.72
CA HIS A 91 -9.88 22.47 -44.62
C HIS A 91 -10.29 21.91 -43.22
N LEU A 92 -10.44 22.75 -42.19
CA LEU A 92 -10.91 22.35 -40.86
C LEU A 92 -12.41 22.61 -40.67
N LYS A 93 -13.07 23.25 -41.58
CA LYS A 93 -14.46 23.71 -41.44
C LYS A 93 -15.41 22.57 -41.08
N ASP A 94 -15.26 21.43 -41.77
CA ASP A 94 -16.07 20.24 -41.50
C ASP A 94 -15.68 19.52 -40.23
N ALA A 95 -14.38 19.44 -39.96
CA ALA A 95 -13.84 18.80 -38.73
C ALA A 95 -14.18 19.59 -37.45
N LEU A 96 -14.50 20.88 -37.56
CA LEU A 96 -14.86 21.77 -36.46
C LEU A 96 -16.38 21.96 -36.29
N LYS A 97 -17.16 21.41 -37.20
CA LYS A 97 -18.66 21.51 -37.14
C LYS A 97 -19.15 20.80 -35.86
N GLY A 98 -19.97 21.51 -35.09
CA GLY A 98 -20.53 20.98 -33.84
C GLY A 98 -19.55 20.84 -32.66
N ARG A 99 -18.31 21.35 -32.82
CA ARG A 99 -17.26 21.22 -31.80
C ARG A 99 -17.01 22.49 -30.97
N LEU A 100 -18.00 23.34 -30.92
CA LEU A 100 -17.92 24.63 -30.23
C LEU A 100 -17.92 24.42 -28.71
N VAL A 101 -16.97 25.01 -28.03
CA VAL A 101 -16.79 24.91 -26.56
C VAL A 101 -16.51 26.31 -26.00
N ASN A 102 -17.13 26.65 -24.89
CA ASN A 102 -16.94 27.90 -24.17
C ASN A 102 -16.04 27.66 -22.98
N THR A 103 -15.13 28.61 -22.70
CA THR A 103 -14.26 28.63 -21.54
C THR A 103 -15.03 28.45 -20.23
N GLN A 104 -16.18 29.09 -20.09
CA GLN A 104 -17.02 28.95 -18.90
C GLN A 104 -17.51 27.52 -18.70
N GLN A 105 -17.96 26.85 -19.77
CA GLN A 105 -18.39 25.43 -19.69
C GLN A 105 -17.27 24.51 -19.23
N VAL A 106 -16.03 24.76 -19.69
CA VAL A 106 -14.84 23.98 -19.28
C VAL A 106 -14.55 24.21 -17.80
N GLN A 107 -14.58 25.46 -17.35
CA GLN A 107 -14.34 25.80 -15.96
C GLN A 107 -15.43 25.23 -15.03
N ASP A 108 -16.69 25.32 -15.43
CA ASP A 108 -17.80 24.75 -14.66
C ASP A 108 -17.70 23.22 -14.53
N TRP A 109 -17.33 22.56 -15.62
CA TRP A 109 -17.09 21.14 -15.61
C TRP A 109 -15.91 20.77 -14.67
N ALA A 110 -14.81 21.50 -14.76
CA ALA A 110 -13.64 21.27 -13.90
C ALA A 110 -13.98 21.45 -12.42
N ASN A 111 -14.71 22.53 -12.09
CA ASN A 111 -15.14 22.83 -10.72
C ASN A 111 -16.10 21.77 -10.17
N LYS A 112 -17.12 21.37 -10.99
CA LYS A 112 -18.06 20.31 -10.61
C LYS A 112 -17.35 18.98 -10.39
N THR A 113 -16.42 18.64 -11.27
CA THR A 113 -15.63 17.40 -11.16
C THR A 113 -14.76 17.42 -9.91
N ALA A 114 -14.06 18.52 -9.63
CA ALA A 114 -13.26 18.67 -8.43
C ALA A 114 -14.10 18.57 -7.15
N SER A 115 -15.28 19.21 -7.12
CA SER A 115 -16.24 19.15 -6.01
C SER A 115 -16.77 17.74 -5.79
N LEU A 116 -17.12 17.02 -6.86
CA LEU A 116 -17.58 15.63 -6.79
C LEU A 116 -16.51 14.71 -6.22
N LEU A 117 -15.28 14.80 -6.73
CA LEU A 117 -14.15 14.01 -6.21
C LEU A 117 -13.87 14.32 -4.75
N THR A 118 -14.01 15.59 -4.34
CA THR A 118 -13.84 15.99 -2.93
C THR A 118 -14.94 15.43 -2.04
N ALA A 119 -16.19 15.46 -2.51
CA ALA A 119 -17.33 14.90 -1.77
C ALA A 119 -17.20 13.37 -1.60
N ILE A 120 -16.76 12.66 -2.65
CA ILE A 120 -16.52 11.21 -2.58
C ILE A 120 -15.41 10.90 -1.59
N ASP A 121 -14.31 11.65 -1.60
CA ASP A 121 -13.20 11.46 -0.64
C ASP A 121 -13.67 11.77 0.79
N GLY A 122 -14.45 12.83 0.98
CA GLY A 122 -15.02 13.19 2.27
C GLY A 122 -15.97 12.13 2.82
N GLU A 123 -16.87 11.59 1.99
CA GLU A 123 -17.78 10.52 2.38
C GLU A 123 -17.04 9.23 2.69
N PHE A 124 -16.00 8.91 1.92
CA PHE A 124 -15.12 7.76 2.20
C PHE A 124 -14.43 7.89 3.56
N LEU A 125 -13.85 9.07 3.84
CA LEU A 125 -13.20 9.35 5.13
C LEU A 125 -14.22 9.31 6.29
N ARG A 126 -15.43 9.85 6.10
CA ARG A 126 -16.49 9.81 7.11
C ARG A 126 -16.87 8.36 7.44
N ARG A 127 -17.17 7.54 6.43
CA ARG A 127 -17.48 6.11 6.63
C ARG A 127 -16.32 5.35 7.27
N GLN A 128 -15.10 5.70 6.92
CA GLN A 128 -13.91 5.13 7.53
C GLN A 128 -13.80 5.46 9.02
N SER A 129 -14.08 6.71 9.41
CA SER A 129 -14.11 7.12 10.82
C SER A 129 -15.24 6.40 11.58
N GLU A 130 -16.43 6.31 11.03
CA GLU A 130 -17.56 5.59 11.63
C GLU A 130 -17.26 4.09 11.88
N LEU A 131 -16.45 3.47 11.02
CA LEU A 131 -15.98 2.09 11.25
C LEU A 131 -14.87 1.99 12.29
N LEU A 132 -14.09 3.06 12.50
CA LEU A 132 -13.01 3.09 13.48
C LEU A 132 -13.50 3.41 14.89
N ASP A 133 -14.58 4.20 15.04
CA ASP A 133 -15.10 4.60 16.36
C ASP A 133 -15.39 3.39 17.28
N PRO A 134 -16.07 2.31 16.83
CA PRO A 134 -16.26 1.12 17.65
C PRO A 134 -14.95 0.37 17.96
N LEU A 135 -13.94 0.50 17.10
CA LEU A 135 -12.63 -0.14 17.29
C LEU A 135 -11.80 0.57 18.36
N HIS A 136 -11.99 1.88 18.56
CA HIS A 136 -11.26 2.63 19.59
C HIS A 136 -11.44 2.04 20.98
N ASP A 137 -12.66 1.66 21.34
CA ASP A 137 -12.94 1.02 22.62
C ASP A 137 -12.32 -0.38 22.69
N SER A 138 -12.40 -1.15 21.61
CA SER A 138 -11.78 -2.48 21.53
C SER A 138 -10.25 -2.41 21.63
N ILE A 139 -9.62 -1.43 20.98
CA ILE A 139 -8.17 -1.16 21.08
C ILE A 139 -7.78 -0.81 22.51
N ARG A 140 -8.56 0.06 23.17
CA ARG A 140 -8.34 0.45 24.56
C ARG A 140 -8.45 -0.74 25.51
N LEU A 141 -9.46 -1.59 25.32
CA LEU A 141 -9.65 -2.81 26.10
C LEU A 141 -8.51 -3.81 25.86
N GLY A 142 -8.08 -4.01 24.62
CA GLY A 142 -6.94 -4.85 24.28
C GLY A 142 -5.67 -4.42 25.00
N ARG A 143 -5.32 -3.13 24.93
CA ARG A 143 -4.19 -2.56 25.66
C ARG A 143 -4.32 -2.68 27.17
N GLN A 144 -5.53 -2.57 27.71
CA GLN A 144 -5.79 -2.76 29.13
C GLN A 144 -5.59 -4.22 29.55
N ILE A 145 -6.06 -5.19 28.75
CA ILE A 145 -5.85 -6.62 28.98
C ILE A 145 -4.35 -6.93 28.94
N GLU A 146 -3.61 -6.44 27.94
CA GLU A 146 -2.16 -6.61 27.84
C GLU A 146 -1.42 -6.03 29.07
N SER A 147 -1.80 -4.82 29.49
CA SER A 147 -1.24 -4.18 30.67
C SER A 147 -1.50 -4.99 31.95
N ILE A 148 -2.69 -5.56 32.11
CA ILE A 148 -3.04 -6.41 33.26
C ILE A 148 -2.24 -7.71 33.20
N ALA A 149 -2.20 -8.38 32.04
CA ALA A 149 -1.45 -9.62 31.83
C ALA A 149 0.03 -9.42 32.15
N ASN A 150 0.63 -8.34 31.66
CA ASN A 150 2.03 -7.98 31.93
C ASN A 150 2.27 -7.74 33.44
N ARG A 151 1.36 -7.04 34.13
CA ARG A 151 1.47 -6.82 35.58
C ARG A 151 1.38 -8.10 36.41
N LEU A 152 0.57 -9.06 36.00
CA LEU A 152 0.45 -10.36 36.67
C LEU A 152 1.73 -11.18 36.59
N VAL A 153 2.52 -10.98 35.56
CA VAL A 153 3.83 -11.65 35.38
C VAL A 153 4.96 -10.88 36.06
N THR A 154 4.86 -9.53 36.11
CA THR A 154 5.92 -8.69 36.64
C THR A 154 5.93 -8.75 38.18
N THR A 155 6.74 -9.65 38.71
CA THR A 155 6.93 -9.83 40.19
C THR A 155 8.25 -9.21 40.66
N ASP A 156 9.21 -8.99 39.78
CA ASP A 156 10.55 -8.50 40.09
C ASP A 156 10.98 -7.39 39.12
N THR A 157 11.18 -6.18 39.66
CA THR A 157 11.58 -5.00 38.88
C THR A 157 13.05 -5.06 38.38
N SER A 158 13.86 -5.97 38.89
CA SER A 158 15.25 -6.14 38.47
C SER A 158 15.42 -7.00 37.22
N ARG A 159 14.37 -7.74 36.81
CA ARG A 159 14.37 -8.63 35.64
C ARG A 159 13.56 -8.05 34.49
N SER A 160 13.95 -8.38 33.28
CA SER A 160 13.17 -7.99 32.10
C SER A 160 11.81 -8.68 32.10
N LEU A 161 10.78 -8.03 31.52
CA LEU A 161 9.46 -8.63 31.35
C LEU A 161 9.52 -9.97 30.60
N GLU A 162 10.40 -10.06 29.60
CA GLU A 162 10.59 -11.27 28.78
C GLU A 162 11.08 -12.46 29.61
N GLU A 163 12.06 -12.26 30.48
CA GLU A 163 12.56 -13.30 31.38
C GLU A 163 11.49 -13.77 32.36
N GLN A 164 10.70 -12.84 32.88
CA GLN A 164 9.61 -13.16 33.80
C GLN A 164 8.47 -13.91 33.09
N VAL A 165 8.13 -13.53 31.86
CA VAL A 165 7.15 -14.26 31.02
C VAL A 165 7.65 -15.67 30.73
N ASP A 166 8.94 -15.86 30.43
CA ASP A 166 9.48 -17.20 30.14
C ASP A 166 9.46 -18.13 31.36
N GLN A 167 9.52 -17.60 32.57
CA GLN A 167 9.43 -18.34 33.82
C GLN A 167 8.00 -18.46 34.37
N ALA A 168 7.03 -17.75 33.78
CA ALA A 168 5.64 -17.77 34.22
C ALA A 168 4.94 -19.13 33.97
N PRO A 169 3.89 -19.46 34.74
CA PRO A 169 3.04 -20.61 34.46
C PRO A 169 2.53 -20.58 33.01
N PRO A 170 2.35 -21.78 32.37
CA PRO A 170 1.97 -21.89 30.96
C PRO A 170 0.76 -21.05 30.58
N ASP A 171 -0.30 -21.07 31.39
CA ASP A 171 -1.54 -20.33 31.14
C ASP A 171 -1.31 -18.81 31.16
N LEU A 172 -0.51 -18.33 32.11
CA LEU A 172 -0.18 -16.91 32.23
C LEU A 172 0.71 -16.44 31.08
N LYS A 173 1.66 -17.29 30.66
CA LYS A 173 2.50 -17.06 29.49
C LYS A 173 1.64 -16.98 28.23
N SER A 174 0.69 -17.89 28.04
CA SER A 174 -0.26 -17.88 26.92
C SER A 174 -1.15 -16.64 26.95
N LEU A 175 -1.63 -16.22 28.11
CA LEU A 175 -2.44 -15.01 28.26
C LEU A 175 -1.66 -13.74 27.83
N VAL A 176 -0.41 -13.58 28.29
CA VAL A 176 0.42 -12.43 27.90
C VAL A 176 0.65 -12.39 26.39
N LYS A 177 0.95 -13.57 25.81
CA LYS A 177 1.16 -13.68 24.35
C LYS A 177 -0.11 -13.35 23.56
N ALA A 178 -1.25 -13.90 23.96
CA ALA A 178 -2.53 -13.64 23.30
C ALA A 178 -2.95 -12.17 23.40
N ALA A 179 -2.76 -11.55 24.56
CA ALA A 179 -3.02 -10.13 24.76
C ALA A 179 -2.15 -9.23 23.85
N GLY A 180 -0.85 -9.54 23.73
CA GLY A 180 0.05 -8.83 22.82
C GLY A 180 -0.34 -8.97 21.36
N LEU A 181 -0.69 -10.19 20.91
CA LEU A 181 -1.17 -10.44 19.55
C LEU A 181 -2.46 -9.69 19.23
N LEU A 182 -3.38 -9.62 20.20
CA LEU A 182 -4.63 -8.87 20.04
C LEU A 182 -4.34 -7.37 19.84
N THR A 183 -3.45 -6.80 20.65
CA THR A 183 -3.04 -5.40 20.52
C THR A 183 -2.37 -5.14 19.15
N ASP A 184 -1.44 -6.00 18.74
CA ASP A 184 -0.77 -5.88 17.44
C ASP A 184 -1.77 -5.98 16.26
N SER A 185 -2.80 -6.83 16.41
CA SER A 185 -3.88 -6.94 15.40
C SER A 185 -4.70 -5.66 15.28
N PHE A 186 -5.00 -5.00 16.40
CA PHE A 186 -5.68 -3.71 16.40
C PHE A 186 -4.82 -2.58 15.83
N ASP A 187 -3.51 -2.57 16.10
CA ASP A 187 -2.58 -1.61 15.50
C ASP A 187 -2.54 -1.78 13.97
N LEU A 188 -2.53 -3.01 13.47
CA LEU A 188 -2.65 -3.30 12.03
C LEU A 188 -3.96 -2.77 11.44
N LEU A 189 -5.09 -2.98 12.09
CA LEU A 189 -6.38 -2.44 11.65
C LEU A 189 -6.37 -0.92 11.62
N THR A 190 -5.80 -0.27 12.63
CA THR A 190 -5.68 1.19 12.68
C THR A 190 -4.91 1.73 11.49
N ILE A 191 -3.76 1.13 11.14
CA ILE A 191 -2.95 1.54 9.97
C ILE A 191 -3.66 1.20 8.66
N TYR A 192 -4.38 0.08 8.60
CA TYR A 192 -5.14 -0.30 7.41
C TYR A 192 -6.21 0.72 7.03
N PHE A 193 -6.91 1.25 8.03
CA PHE A 193 -7.94 2.27 7.83
C PHE A 193 -7.35 3.68 7.73
N ASN A 194 -6.26 3.96 8.42
CA ASN A 194 -5.57 5.25 8.41
C ASN A 194 -4.05 5.07 8.22
N PRO A 195 -3.55 5.00 6.97
CA PRO A 195 -2.13 4.82 6.69
C PRO A 195 -1.22 5.89 7.33
N ALA A 196 -1.73 7.11 7.56
CA ALA A 196 -0.96 8.16 8.25
C ALA A 196 -0.64 7.80 9.70
N ALA A 197 -1.39 6.87 10.30
CA ALA A 197 -1.09 6.37 11.65
C ALA A 197 0.24 5.61 11.72
N ALA A 198 0.80 5.16 10.60
CA ALA A 198 2.10 4.50 10.55
C ALA A 198 3.25 5.40 11.02
N SER A 199 3.14 6.72 10.83
CA SER A 199 4.12 7.72 11.26
C SER A 199 3.65 8.54 12.47
N PHE A 200 2.62 8.07 13.18
CA PHE A 200 2.08 8.79 14.33
C PHE A 200 3.02 8.72 15.54
N GLY A 201 3.17 9.83 16.25
CA GLY A 201 4.02 9.95 17.43
C GLY A 201 5.46 10.36 17.11
N ARG A 202 6.35 10.13 18.08
CA ARG A 202 7.80 10.39 17.95
C ARG A 202 8.53 9.09 17.74
N LYS A 203 9.61 9.13 16.95
CA LYS A 203 10.53 7.99 16.86
C LYS A 203 11.19 7.77 18.21
N SER A 204 11.33 6.51 18.61
CA SER A 204 12.02 6.07 19.81
C SER A 204 13.13 5.09 19.46
N TYR A 205 14.14 5.00 20.34
CA TYR A 205 15.22 4.04 20.20
C TYR A 205 14.77 2.69 20.75
N ILE A 206 14.80 1.65 19.94
CA ILE A 206 14.45 0.29 20.34
C ILE A 206 15.60 -0.69 20.07
N SER A 207 15.70 -1.74 20.88
CA SER A 207 16.55 -2.89 20.59
C SER A 207 15.90 -3.77 19.54
N LEU A 208 16.47 -3.79 18.33
CA LEU A 208 15.94 -4.60 17.22
C LEU A 208 16.04 -6.10 17.53
N HIS A 209 17.14 -6.55 18.13
CA HIS A 209 17.31 -7.93 18.57
C HIS A 209 16.28 -8.33 19.63
N GLY A 210 16.03 -7.47 20.63
CA GLY A 210 14.98 -7.68 21.64
C GLY A 210 13.59 -7.82 21.02
N LEU A 211 13.24 -6.93 20.10
CA LEU A 211 11.96 -7.00 19.38
C LEU A 211 11.81 -8.33 18.61
N LEU A 212 12.83 -8.72 17.82
CA LEU A 212 12.79 -9.97 17.05
C LEU A 212 12.68 -11.19 17.97
N ARG A 213 13.42 -11.23 19.09
CA ARG A 213 13.35 -12.31 20.08
C ARG A 213 11.94 -12.44 20.66
N LYS A 214 11.31 -11.30 21.01
CA LYS A 214 9.92 -11.26 21.51
C LYS A 214 8.97 -11.82 20.45
N LEU A 215 9.04 -11.37 19.19
CA LEU A 215 8.18 -11.84 18.11
C LEU A 215 8.36 -13.33 17.82
N VAL A 216 9.60 -13.82 17.80
CA VAL A 216 9.89 -15.24 17.63
C VAL A 216 9.29 -16.07 18.77
N SER A 217 9.43 -15.64 20.02
CA SER A 217 8.81 -16.33 21.18
C SER A 217 7.28 -16.39 21.07
N ILE A 218 6.65 -15.33 20.59
CA ILE A 218 5.18 -15.27 20.42
C ILE A 218 4.73 -16.23 19.30
N LEU A 219 5.36 -16.13 18.11
CA LEU A 219 4.94 -16.84 16.90
C LEU A 219 5.38 -18.31 16.87
N SER A 220 6.30 -18.74 17.76
CA SER A 220 6.67 -20.16 17.94
C SER A 220 5.70 -20.95 18.81
N ASN A 221 4.64 -20.34 19.31
CA ASN A 221 3.67 -21.06 20.15
C ASN A 221 2.87 -22.08 19.31
N PRO A 222 2.75 -23.36 19.76
CA PRO A 222 1.95 -24.39 19.08
C PRO A 222 0.52 -23.95 18.76
N ASP A 223 -0.13 -23.22 19.70
CA ASP A 223 -1.48 -22.71 19.54
C ASP A 223 -1.66 -21.76 18.35
N TYR A 224 -0.57 -21.10 17.92
CA TYR A 224 -0.57 -20.22 16.74
C TYR A 224 -0.38 -20.97 15.42
N SER A 225 0.26 -22.15 15.48
CA SER A 225 0.59 -22.96 14.31
C SER A 225 -0.45 -24.05 14.01
N GLU A 226 -1.45 -24.25 14.86
CA GLU A 226 -2.49 -25.29 14.68
C GLU A 226 -3.40 -25.07 13.45
N GLU A 227 -3.51 -23.86 12.90
CA GLU A 227 -4.24 -23.64 11.65
C GLU A 227 -3.67 -24.42 10.45
N ASN A 228 -2.38 -24.86 10.49
CA ASN A 228 -1.70 -25.58 9.43
C ASN A 228 -1.28 -27.02 9.79
N GLY A 229 -1.63 -27.51 10.99
CA GLY A 229 -1.45 -28.93 11.38
C GLY A 229 0.01 -29.39 11.59
N GLN A 230 1.00 -28.49 11.55
CA GLN A 230 2.40 -28.80 11.84
C GLN A 230 3.05 -27.74 12.72
N PRO A 231 3.80 -28.10 13.78
CA PRO A 231 4.50 -27.16 14.60
C PRO A 231 5.62 -26.47 13.80
N VAL A 232 5.58 -25.12 13.75
CA VAL A 232 6.62 -24.34 13.08
C VAL A 232 7.72 -23.96 14.06
N ARG A 233 8.97 -24.18 13.66
CA ARG A 233 10.17 -23.78 14.41
C ARG A 233 10.75 -22.52 13.79
N ILE A 234 10.93 -21.48 14.60
CA ILE A 234 11.53 -20.21 14.17
C ILE A 234 12.94 -20.12 14.80
N PHE A 235 13.93 -19.95 13.93
CA PHE A 235 15.33 -19.81 14.33
C PHE A 235 15.74 -18.34 14.20
N LEU A 236 16.17 -17.72 15.31
CA LEU A 236 16.75 -16.38 15.30
C LEU A 236 18.28 -16.51 15.30
N ASN A 237 18.93 -15.97 14.27
CA ASN A 237 20.38 -16.02 14.09
C ASN A 237 20.95 -14.60 14.04
N GLY A 238 22.11 -14.42 14.67
CA GLY A 238 22.81 -13.15 14.73
C GLY A 238 22.40 -12.29 15.93
N GLU A 239 23.24 -11.34 16.25
CA GLU A 239 23.06 -10.40 17.36
C GLU A 239 23.30 -8.97 16.89
N CYS A 240 22.56 -8.03 17.45
CA CYS A 240 22.81 -6.61 17.29
C CYS A 240 22.61 -5.91 18.63
N ARG A 241 23.61 -5.18 19.08
CA ARG A 241 23.55 -4.39 20.33
C ARG A 241 23.11 -2.95 20.10
N ARG A 242 23.02 -2.53 18.84
CA ARG A 242 22.63 -1.16 18.50
C ARG A 242 21.13 -1.00 18.55
N ASN A 243 20.69 0.17 18.98
CA ASN A 243 19.30 0.59 18.94
C ASN A 243 19.03 1.33 17.63
N VAL A 244 17.83 1.19 17.12
CA VAL A 244 17.35 1.89 15.92
C VAL A 244 16.25 2.88 16.29
N SER A 245 16.23 4.05 15.62
CA SER A 245 15.24 5.09 15.85
C SER A 245 14.06 4.91 14.89
N VAL A 246 12.92 4.45 15.41
CA VAL A 246 11.74 4.09 14.63
C VAL A 246 10.45 4.54 15.29
N TYR A 247 9.36 4.63 14.51
CA TYR A 247 8.01 4.81 15.05
C TYR A 247 7.54 3.55 15.77
N GLU A 248 6.58 3.68 16.69
CA GLU A 248 6.00 2.55 17.44
C GLU A 248 5.41 1.48 16.52
N SER A 249 4.87 1.89 15.38
CA SER A 249 4.33 0.99 14.34
C SER A 249 5.35 0.04 13.73
N PHE A 250 6.66 0.33 13.84
CA PHE A 250 7.73 -0.46 13.23
C PHE A 250 7.64 -1.96 13.55
N LYS A 251 7.22 -2.32 14.77
CA LYS A 251 7.03 -3.70 15.20
C LYS A 251 6.19 -4.54 14.23
N LEU A 252 5.28 -3.89 13.48
CA LEU A 252 4.39 -4.54 12.53
C LEU A 252 5.12 -5.05 11.28
N VAL A 253 6.26 -4.47 10.91
CA VAL A 253 7.05 -4.94 9.77
C VAL A 253 7.58 -6.35 10.02
N PRO A 254 8.47 -6.58 11.02
CA PRO A 254 8.97 -7.94 11.28
C PRO A 254 7.83 -8.90 11.68
N PHE A 255 6.80 -8.44 12.39
CA PHE A 255 5.63 -9.27 12.70
C PHE A 255 4.97 -9.80 11.43
N ALA A 256 4.65 -8.94 10.45
CA ALA A 256 4.01 -9.35 9.20
C ALA A 256 4.89 -10.30 8.37
N LEU A 257 6.20 -10.06 8.33
CA LEU A 257 7.13 -10.92 7.58
C LEU A 257 7.25 -12.31 8.22
N ILE A 258 7.42 -12.38 9.55
CA ILE A 258 7.55 -13.65 10.27
C ILE A 258 6.22 -14.42 10.25
N SER A 259 5.08 -13.75 10.52
CA SER A 259 3.75 -14.35 10.46
C SER A 259 3.44 -14.91 9.08
N ASN A 260 3.79 -14.20 7.99
CA ASN A 260 3.68 -14.74 6.64
C ASN A 260 4.57 -15.98 6.43
N ALA A 261 5.81 -15.94 6.89
CA ALA A 261 6.71 -17.09 6.78
C ALA A 261 6.17 -18.31 7.54
N VAL A 262 5.64 -18.13 8.76
CA VAL A 262 5.00 -19.19 9.56
C VAL A 262 3.79 -19.76 8.81
N LYS A 263 2.96 -18.90 8.27
CA LYS A 263 1.73 -19.29 7.56
C LYS A 263 1.97 -20.10 6.28
N TYR A 264 3.02 -19.77 5.54
CA TYR A 264 3.28 -20.34 4.22
C TYR A 264 4.45 -21.32 4.19
N THR A 265 5.10 -21.60 5.33
CA THR A 265 6.19 -22.61 5.35
C THR A 265 5.65 -24.02 5.07
N THR A 266 6.39 -24.78 4.27
CA THR A 266 6.04 -26.17 3.93
C THR A 266 6.90 -27.21 4.66
N ASP A 267 8.04 -26.79 5.20
CA ASP A 267 8.96 -27.65 5.96
C ASP A 267 8.92 -27.37 7.47
N GLY A 268 8.02 -26.49 7.92
CA GLY A 268 7.87 -26.10 9.32
C GLY A 268 9.07 -25.32 9.88
N LYS A 269 9.89 -24.70 9.02
CA LYS A 269 11.08 -23.95 9.45
C LYS A 269 11.04 -22.52 8.92
N VAL A 270 11.33 -21.58 9.82
CA VAL A 270 11.50 -20.17 9.49
C VAL A 270 12.84 -19.69 10.06
N HIS A 271 13.66 -19.05 9.25
CA HIS A 271 14.94 -18.48 9.65
C HIS A 271 14.85 -16.95 9.65
N VAL A 272 15.01 -16.35 10.83
CA VAL A 272 15.14 -14.92 11.01
C VAL A 272 16.60 -14.62 11.24
N SER A 273 17.21 -13.80 10.39
CA SER A 273 18.63 -13.44 10.52
C SER A 273 18.78 -11.94 10.69
N LEU A 274 19.69 -11.58 11.60
CA LEU A 274 20.06 -10.23 11.94
C LEU A 274 21.55 -10.04 11.71
N VAL A 275 21.92 -9.17 10.78
CA VAL A 275 23.32 -8.91 10.41
C VAL A 275 23.62 -7.42 10.60
N ASP A 276 24.55 -7.13 11.50
CA ASP A 276 24.99 -5.77 11.79
C ASP A 276 26.28 -5.47 11.01
N ARG A 277 26.19 -4.55 10.02
CA ARG A 277 27.31 -4.12 9.17
C ARG A 277 27.50 -2.62 9.26
N ALA A 278 28.61 -2.17 9.83
CA ALA A 278 29.16 -0.81 9.75
C ALA A 278 28.11 0.34 9.59
N GLY A 279 27.07 0.38 10.42
CA GLY A 279 26.05 1.43 10.37
C GLY A 279 24.70 1.01 9.77
N VAL A 280 24.63 -0.15 9.13
CA VAL A 280 23.40 -0.70 8.55
C VAL A 280 23.10 -2.06 9.20
N ILE A 281 21.88 -2.24 9.63
CA ILE A 281 21.39 -3.52 10.19
C ILE A 281 20.47 -4.13 9.16
N GLU A 282 20.86 -5.29 8.63
CA GLU A 282 20.00 -6.10 7.75
C GLU A 282 19.21 -7.10 8.60
N VAL A 283 17.89 -7.12 8.40
CA VAL A 283 17.00 -8.17 8.91
C VAL A 283 16.47 -8.96 7.74
N SER A 284 16.52 -10.28 7.82
CA SER A 284 15.91 -11.13 6.80
C SER A 284 15.12 -12.28 7.42
N VAL A 285 14.01 -12.62 6.77
CA VAL A 285 13.13 -13.74 7.11
C VAL A 285 13.08 -14.67 5.91
N THR A 286 13.52 -15.92 6.11
CA THR A 286 13.61 -16.92 5.04
C THR A 286 12.81 -18.16 5.41
N SER A 287 12.01 -18.66 4.46
CA SER A 287 11.23 -19.90 4.59
C SER A 287 11.07 -20.60 3.24
N ILE A 288 10.77 -21.89 3.25
CA ILE A 288 10.37 -22.63 2.06
C ILE A 288 8.85 -22.59 1.99
N GLY A 289 8.30 -22.07 0.88
CA GLY A 289 6.87 -21.88 0.70
C GLY A 289 6.49 -21.79 -0.78
N PRO A 290 5.27 -21.34 -1.11
CA PRO A 290 4.82 -21.23 -2.48
C PRO A 290 5.70 -20.28 -3.28
N LEU A 291 5.96 -20.63 -4.54
CA LEU A 291 6.70 -19.79 -5.48
C LEU A 291 5.96 -18.46 -5.66
N ILE A 292 6.71 -17.36 -5.57
CA ILE A 292 6.26 -16.03 -5.99
C ILE A 292 6.82 -15.82 -7.40
N GLU A 293 5.91 -15.70 -8.38
CA GLU A 293 6.33 -15.50 -9.77
C GLU A 293 7.02 -14.14 -9.93
N PRO A 294 7.95 -13.96 -10.88
CA PRO A 294 8.66 -12.70 -11.06
C PRO A 294 7.74 -11.48 -11.21
N GLU A 295 6.61 -11.65 -11.90
CA GLU A 295 5.62 -10.60 -12.12
C GLU A 295 4.82 -10.25 -10.86
N GLU A 296 4.84 -11.13 -9.85
CA GLU A 296 4.14 -10.94 -8.57
C GLU A 296 5.00 -10.26 -7.51
N LEU A 297 6.34 -10.19 -7.67
CA LEU A 297 7.28 -9.69 -6.64
C LEU A 297 6.95 -8.27 -6.15
N GLU A 298 6.51 -7.39 -7.04
CA GLU A 298 6.05 -6.05 -6.67
C GLU A 298 4.59 -6.03 -6.22
N LEU A 299 3.77 -6.89 -6.82
CA LEU A 299 2.32 -6.94 -6.59
C LEU A 299 1.96 -7.48 -5.20
N ILE A 300 2.81 -8.33 -4.60
CA ILE A 300 2.54 -8.89 -3.25
C ILE A 300 2.42 -7.83 -2.16
N PHE A 301 2.94 -6.62 -2.39
CA PHE A 301 2.78 -5.47 -1.50
C PHE A 301 1.53 -4.63 -1.82
N THR A 302 0.75 -5.00 -2.84
CA THR A 302 -0.49 -4.32 -3.19
C THR A 302 -1.63 -4.78 -2.27
N ARG A 303 -2.51 -3.84 -1.91
CA ARG A 303 -3.65 -4.10 -1.03
C ARG A 303 -4.52 -5.23 -1.58
N ARG A 304 -4.79 -6.26 -0.74
CA ARG A 304 -5.60 -7.46 -1.06
C ARG A 304 -5.04 -8.33 -2.17
N PHE A 305 -3.82 -8.09 -2.61
CA PHE A 305 -3.19 -9.00 -3.56
C PHE A 305 -2.73 -10.27 -2.85
N ARG A 306 -2.85 -11.39 -3.54
CA ARG A 306 -2.32 -12.70 -3.12
C ARG A 306 -1.80 -13.42 -4.35
N GLY A 307 -0.58 -13.93 -4.25
CA GLY A 307 0.05 -14.69 -5.31
C GLY A 307 -0.74 -15.94 -5.69
N LYS A 308 -0.61 -16.35 -6.93
CA LYS A 308 -1.34 -17.49 -7.54
C LYS A 308 -1.23 -18.77 -6.70
N TRP A 309 -0.03 -19.08 -6.25
CA TRP A 309 0.25 -20.29 -5.49
C TRP A 309 -0.08 -20.16 -4.01
N ALA A 310 0.11 -18.99 -3.43
CA ALA A 310 -0.26 -18.69 -2.05
C ALA A 310 -1.77 -18.80 -1.79
N LYS A 311 -2.62 -18.48 -2.79
CA LYS A 311 -4.08 -18.65 -2.70
C LYS A 311 -4.51 -20.09 -2.55
N LYS A 312 -3.75 -21.02 -3.14
CA LYS A 312 -4.06 -22.47 -3.08
C LYS A 312 -3.66 -23.09 -1.74
N MET A 313 -2.71 -22.49 -1.05
CA MET A 313 -2.05 -23.08 0.11
C MET A 313 -2.70 -22.69 1.44
N ALA A 314 -3.12 -21.45 1.58
CA ALA A 314 -3.71 -20.96 2.82
C ALA A 314 -4.76 -19.86 2.57
N THR A 315 -5.68 -19.66 3.50
CA THR A 315 -6.61 -18.52 3.50
C THR A 315 -5.93 -17.25 3.96
N GLY A 316 -6.45 -16.07 3.61
CA GLY A 316 -5.90 -14.79 4.11
C GLY A 316 -6.41 -13.58 3.36
N SER A 317 -6.32 -12.41 3.99
CA SER A 317 -6.85 -11.14 3.48
C SER A 317 -5.97 -10.45 2.43
N GLY A 318 -4.68 -10.81 2.31
CA GLY A 318 -3.71 -10.11 1.45
C GLY A 318 -3.39 -8.68 1.91
N VAL A 319 -3.47 -8.43 3.22
CA VAL A 319 -3.30 -7.09 3.81
C VAL A 319 -1.96 -6.93 4.51
N GLY A 320 -1.41 -7.98 5.11
CA GLY A 320 -0.23 -7.91 5.98
C GLY A 320 1.01 -7.29 5.31
N LEU A 321 1.41 -7.78 4.12
CA LEU A 321 2.57 -7.24 3.40
C LEU A 321 2.34 -5.79 2.92
N HIS A 322 1.11 -5.45 2.54
CA HIS A 322 0.75 -4.07 2.19
C HIS A 322 0.96 -3.11 3.38
N LEU A 323 0.50 -3.51 4.56
CA LEU A 323 0.70 -2.72 5.79
C LEU A 323 2.17 -2.65 6.20
N ALA A 324 2.90 -3.77 6.08
CA ALA A 324 4.34 -3.77 6.33
C ALA A 324 5.07 -2.77 5.43
N LYS A 325 4.70 -2.67 4.14
CA LYS A 325 5.25 -1.67 3.22
C LYS A 325 4.94 -0.25 3.66
N ILE A 326 3.68 0.06 4.01
CA ILE A 326 3.30 1.41 4.50
C ILE A 326 4.14 1.81 5.71
N VAL A 327 4.32 0.90 6.66
CA VAL A 327 5.11 1.15 7.88
C VAL A 327 6.60 1.28 7.55
N ALA A 328 7.13 0.48 6.65
CA ALA A 328 8.51 0.58 6.18
C ALA A 328 8.78 1.94 5.51
N ASP A 329 7.91 2.36 4.60
CA ASP A 329 7.97 3.65 3.91
C ASP A 329 7.92 4.82 4.93
N ALA A 330 7.04 4.74 5.94
CA ALA A 330 6.96 5.73 7.03
C ALA A 330 8.24 5.81 7.87
N ASN A 331 8.97 4.69 8.03
CA ASN A 331 10.25 4.65 8.73
C ASN A 331 11.46 4.95 7.84
N GLY A 332 11.27 5.06 6.52
CA GLY A 332 12.30 5.46 5.56
C GLY A 332 13.17 4.31 5.04
N PHE A 333 12.65 3.07 4.99
CA PHE A 333 13.33 1.94 4.39
C PHE A 333 12.41 1.11 3.49
N ALA A 334 13.00 0.27 2.62
CA ALA A 334 12.28 -0.59 1.71
C ALA A 334 12.34 -2.05 2.15
N ILE A 335 11.29 -2.82 1.83
CA ILE A 335 11.27 -4.28 1.99
C ILE A 335 11.60 -4.91 0.63
N HIS A 336 12.62 -5.75 0.61
CA HIS A 336 13.05 -6.52 -0.56
C HIS A 336 12.57 -7.97 -0.45
N VAL A 337 12.25 -8.57 -1.58
CA VAL A 337 11.83 -9.96 -1.67
C VAL A 337 12.57 -10.67 -2.78
N THR A 338 13.00 -11.90 -2.48
CA THR A 338 13.51 -12.83 -3.49
C THR A 338 12.81 -14.17 -3.33
N SER A 339 12.49 -14.82 -4.44
CA SER A 339 11.86 -16.14 -4.50
C SER A 339 12.65 -17.01 -5.46
N SER A 340 13.38 -17.99 -4.93
CA SER A 340 14.23 -18.89 -5.71
C SER A 340 13.67 -20.29 -5.65
N ARG A 341 13.42 -20.89 -6.83
CA ARG A 341 12.79 -22.20 -6.94
C ARG A 341 13.54 -23.24 -6.09
N HIS A 342 12.81 -23.92 -5.20
CA HIS A 342 13.37 -24.93 -4.33
C HIS A 342 13.55 -26.28 -5.04
N LYS A 343 14.51 -27.11 -4.60
CA LYS A 343 14.80 -28.43 -5.19
C LYS A 343 13.60 -29.39 -5.15
N SER A 344 12.76 -29.26 -4.15
CA SER A 344 11.52 -30.06 -3.99
C SER A 344 10.34 -29.51 -4.78
N SER A 345 10.52 -28.49 -5.61
CA SER A 345 9.47 -27.85 -6.39
C SER A 345 9.00 -28.76 -7.52
N THR A 346 7.69 -28.93 -7.66
CA THR A 346 7.04 -29.61 -8.78
C THR A 346 6.27 -28.61 -9.64
N ASN A 347 5.82 -29.03 -10.83
CA ASN A 347 4.99 -28.15 -11.68
C ASN A 347 3.57 -27.96 -11.11
N GLU A 348 3.05 -28.93 -10.36
CA GLU A 348 1.73 -28.88 -9.74
C GLU A 348 1.75 -28.09 -8.42
N ASN A 349 2.86 -28.15 -7.70
CA ASN A 349 3.07 -27.45 -6.43
C ASN A 349 4.46 -26.77 -6.43
N PRO A 350 4.60 -25.63 -7.11
CA PRO A 350 5.88 -24.95 -7.19
C PRO A 350 6.25 -24.30 -5.85
N LEU A 351 7.35 -24.80 -5.30
CA LEU A 351 7.94 -24.33 -4.05
C LEU A 351 9.19 -23.50 -4.31
N ALA A 352 9.42 -22.55 -3.45
CA ALA A 352 10.58 -21.66 -3.49
C ALA A 352 11.14 -21.40 -2.09
N THR A 353 12.42 -21.09 -2.03
CA THR A 353 13.01 -20.41 -0.89
C THR A 353 12.69 -18.92 -1.03
N ASN A 354 11.81 -18.42 -0.18
CA ASN A 354 11.40 -17.03 -0.14
C ASN A 354 12.20 -16.30 0.95
N LYS A 355 12.90 -15.24 0.58
CA LYS A 355 13.60 -14.35 1.52
C LYS A 355 13.00 -12.96 1.43
N PHE A 356 12.47 -12.46 2.53
CA PHE A 356 12.10 -11.06 2.72
C PHE A 356 13.18 -10.38 3.56
N SER A 357 13.63 -9.21 3.18
CA SER A 357 14.66 -8.48 3.92
C SER A 357 14.43 -6.99 3.89
N PHE A 358 14.94 -6.29 4.90
CA PHE A 358 15.03 -4.85 4.95
C PHE A 358 16.32 -4.42 5.64
N GLU A 359 16.76 -3.21 5.31
CA GLU A 359 17.93 -2.58 5.89
C GLU A 359 17.52 -1.33 6.65
N ILE A 360 18.07 -1.14 7.84
CA ILE A 360 17.81 0.04 8.65
C ILE A 360 19.14 0.61 9.15
N THR A 361 19.30 1.93 8.99
CA THR A 361 20.43 2.68 9.54
C THR A 361 20.22 2.93 11.03
N SER A 362 21.28 2.71 11.81
CA SER A 362 21.29 2.92 13.27
C SER A 362 21.67 4.35 13.63
#